data_754b8147a683efd154c9f11b180e51cd
#
_entry.id   754b8147a683efd154c9f11b180e51cd
#
_cell.length_a   1.000
_cell.length_b   1.000
_cell.length_c   1.000
_cell.angle_alpha   90.00
_cell.angle_beta   90.00
_cell.angle_gamma   90.00
#
_symmetry.space_group_name_H-M   'P 1'
#
loop_
_entity.id
_entity.type
_entity.pdbx_description
1 polymer ?
#
loop_
_entity_poly.entity_id
_entity_poly.type
_entity_poly.pdbx_seq_one_letter_code
_entity_poly.pdbx_strand_id
1 'polypeptide(L)'
;MQTTAVVLEAPERLTLRPLALRAVEPGDVVVEVDYSGISTGTERLLYTGTMPAFPGMGYPLVPGYESVGRVVAAGSGAQDRIGDTVFVPGANCYTDARGLFGGAARRVILPSAKAMTVAPALGPQAALLALAATAYHAIAGGKPAELIVGHGVLGRLLARISVALGGAPAVWETNPVRVAGATGYAVTDATADDRRDYASIYDVSGAADMLDPLIARLAKGGEVVLAGFYDRLSFGFPPAFMREATIRVAAEFKPADVAAVTALIADDRLSLDGLVTHVRPAAAANDAYVTAFGDADCLKMVLDWSDVT
;
A
#
# COMPACT_ATOMS: atom_id res chain seq x y z
N MET A 1 -0.41 -16.24 -24.64
CA MET A 1 -1.25 -15.05 -24.41
C MET A 1 -0.34 -13.85 -24.24
N GLN A 2 -0.79 -12.64 -24.57
CA GLN A 2 -0.03 -11.39 -24.36
C GLN A 2 -0.86 -10.42 -23.53
N THR A 3 -0.16 -9.46 -22.92
CA THR A 3 -0.75 -8.34 -22.18
C THR A 3 0.07 -7.09 -22.40
N THR A 4 -0.54 -5.92 -22.31
CA THR A 4 0.18 -4.66 -22.20
C THR A 4 0.46 -4.36 -20.73
N ALA A 5 1.68 -3.98 -20.38
CA ALA A 5 2.11 -3.74 -18.99
C ALA A 5 2.97 -2.50 -18.87
N VAL A 6 2.93 -1.89 -17.68
CA VAL A 6 3.96 -0.93 -17.24
C VAL A 6 5.22 -1.71 -16.96
N VAL A 7 6.31 -1.35 -17.61
CA VAL A 7 7.61 -2.01 -17.45
C VAL A 7 8.66 -0.98 -17.04
N LEU A 8 9.28 -1.20 -15.90
CA LEU A 8 10.51 -0.52 -15.53
C LEU A 8 11.66 -1.24 -16.24
N GLU A 9 12.18 -0.65 -17.31
CA GLU A 9 13.26 -1.22 -18.10
C GLU A 9 14.63 -1.07 -17.40
N ALA A 10 14.76 0.02 -16.66
CA ALA A 10 15.89 0.39 -15.82
C ALA A 10 15.41 1.48 -14.82
N PRO A 11 16.21 1.88 -13.84
CA PRO A 11 15.90 3.05 -13.02
C PRO A 11 15.52 4.26 -13.88
N GLU A 12 14.44 4.93 -13.50
CA GLU A 12 13.86 6.12 -14.14
C GLU A 12 13.43 5.93 -15.61
N ARG A 13 13.40 4.70 -16.10
CA ARG A 13 13.01 4.38 -17.46
C ARG A 13 11.80 3.43 -17.48
N LEU A 14 10.63 4.01 -17.58
CA LEU A 14 9.35 3.31 -17.66
C LEU A 14 8.87 3.29 -19.12
N THR A 15 8.33 2.14 -19.52
CA THR A 15 7.64 1.97 -20.80
C THR A 15 6.30 1.26 -20.60
N LEU A 16 5.35 1.54 -21.49
CA LEU A 16 4.15 0.72 -21.63
C LEU A 16 4.35 -0.15 -22.87
N ARG A 17 4.41 -1.47 -22.71
CA ARG A 17 4.66 -2.37 -23.84
C ARG A 17 4.02 -3.74 -23.68
N PRO A 18 3.84 -4.49 -24.79
CA PRO A 18 3.37 -5.86 -24.74
C PRO A 18 4.40 -6.78 -24.07
N LEU A 19 3.90 -7.75 -23.31
CA LEU A 19 4.63 -8.83 -22.69
C LEU A 19 3.95 -10.16 -22.95
N ALA A 20 4.75 -11.23 -23.01
CA ALA A 20 4.23 -12.59 -23.09
C ALA A 20 3.87 -13.12 -21.70
N LEU A 21 2.69 -13.73 -21.58
CA LEU A 21 2.24 -14.40 -20.36
C LEU A 21 2.51 -15.89 -20.43
N ARG A 22 2.83 -16.50 -19.28
CA ARG A 22 2.93 -17.94 -19.13
C ARG A 22 1.60 -18.64 -19.48
N ALA A 23 1.64 -19.94 -19.64
CA ALA A 23 0.42 -20.75 -19.78
C ALA A 23 -0.43 -20.70 -18.49
N VAL A 24 -1.75 -20.82 -18.67
CA VAL A 24 -2.71 -20.93 -17.56
C VAL A 24 -2.66 -22.35 -17.01
N GLU A 25 -2.43 -22.49 -15.72
CA GLU A 25 -2.44 -23.76 -15.02
C GLU A 25 -3.85 -24.09 -14.47
N PRO A 26 -4.15 -25.36 -14.11
CA PRO A 26 -5.48 -25.74 -13.65
C PRO A 26 -6.05 -24.91 -12.50
N GLY A 27 -5.21 -24.48 -11.55
CA GLY A 27 -5.61 -23.67 -10.38
C GLY A 27 -5.57 -22.17 -10.59
N ASP A 28 -5.28 -21.67 -11.79
CA ASP A 28 -5.13 -20.26 -12.07
C ASP A 28 -6.45 -19.57 -12.46
N VAL A 29 -6.46 -18.26 -12.26
CA VAL A 29 -7.40 -17.34 -12.89
C VAL A 29 -6.67 -16.35 -13.79
N VAL A 30 -7.34 -15.90 -14.85
CA VAL A 30 -6.91 -14.82 -15.71
C VAL A 30 -7.76 -13.60 -15.35
N VAL A 31 -7.12 -12.56 -14.86
CA VAL A 31 -7.78 -11.33 -14.46
C VAL A 31 -7.53 -10.25 -15.51
N GLU A 32 -8.58 -9.68 -16.02
CA GLU A 32 -8.55 -8.44 -16.78
C GLU A 32 -8.62 -7.29 -15.79
N VAL A 33 -7.53 -6.54 -15.69
CA VAL A 33 -7.35 -5.47 -14.71
C VAL A 33 -8.10 -4.23 -15.18
N ASP A 34 -8.96 -3.70 -14.33
CA ASP A 34 -9.66 -2.43 -14.55
C ASP A 34 -8.84 -1.27 -13.99
N TYR A 35 -8.28 -1.45 -12.78
CA TYR A 35 -7.53 -0.42 -12.07
C TYR A 35 -6.28 -1.00 -11.40
N SER A 36 -5.19 -0.21 -11.38
CA SER A 36 -4.01 -0.53 -10.57
C SER A 36 -3.46 0.71 -9.87
N GLY A 37 -3.17 0.60 -8.57
CA GLY A 37 -2.60 1.69 -7.79
C GLY A 37 -1.09 1.80 -8.00
N ILE A 38 -0.56 3.03 -7.91
CA ILE A 38 0.89 3.31 -7.83
C ILE A 38 1.28 3.51 -6.37
N SER A 39 2.23 2.72 -5.88
CA SER A 39 2.73 2.82 -4.51
C SER A 39 3.86 3.85 -4.41
N THR A 40 3.61 4.96 -3.71
CA THR A 40 4.61 6.02 -3.49
C THR A 40 5.76 5.61 -2.57
N GLY A 41 5.63 4.52 -1.82
CA GLY A 41 6.70 3.90 -1.05
C GLY A 41 7.54 2.95 -1.92
N THR A 42 7.05 1.73 -2.10
CA THR A 42 7.77 0.63 -2.74
C THR A 42 8.09 0.87 -4.21
N GLU A 43 7.10 1.32 -5.02
CA GLU A 43 7.34 1.51 -6.45
C GLU A 43 8.24 2.71 -6.74
N ARG A 44 8.23 3.73 -5.87
CA ARG A 44 9.20 4.83 -5.98
C ARG A 44 10.64 4.32 -5.85
N LEU A 45 10.91 3.40 -4.91
CA LEU A 45 12.24 2.81 -4.75
C LEU A 45 12.64 1.95 -5.95
N LEU A 46 11.69 1.20 -6.53
CA LEU A 46 11.91 0.45 -7.77
C LEU A 46 12.18 1.39 -8.94
N TYR A 47 11.40 2.47 -9.06
CA TYR A 47 11.54 3.46 -10.14
C TYR A 47 12.87 4.21 -10.06
N THR A 48 13.29 4.65 -8.87
CA THR A 48 14.55 5.36 -8.67
C THR A 48 15.78 4.45 -8.63
N GLY A 49 15.60 3.13 -8.58
CA GLY A 49 16.70 2.17 -8.45
C GLY A 49 17.34 2.12 -7.07
N THR A 50 16.68 2.69 -6.06
CA THR A 50 17.16 2.74 -4.67
C THR A 50 16.59 1.61 -3.80
N MET A 51 15.79 0.71 -4.38
CA MET A 51 15.32 -0.47 -3.67
C MET A 51 16.50 -1.35 -3.25
N PRO A 52 16.64 -1.72 -1.98
CA PRO A 52 17.65 -2.68 -1.53
C PRO A 52 17.58 -3.98 -2.32
N ALA A 53 18.75 -4.59 -2.58
CA ALA A 53 18.81 -5.86 -3.30
C ALA A 53 18.17 -6.98 -2.47
N PHE A 54 17.28 -7.76 -3.11
CA PHE A 54 16.67 -8.96 -2.55
C PHE A 54 16.42 -9.99 -3.64
N PRO A 55 16.16 -11.28 -3.31
CA PRO A 55 15.92 -12.32 -4.30
C PRO A 55 14.76 -11.95 -5.25
N GLY A 56 15.00 -12.05 -6.56
CA GLY A 56 14.04 -11.67 -7.60
C GLY A 56 14.13 -10.22 -8.08
N MET A 57 14.83 -9.34 -7.36
CA MET A 57 15.06 -7.97 -7.81
C MET A 57 15.88 -7.94 -9.12
N GLY A 58 15.52 -7.07 -10.03
CA GLY A 58 16.23 -6.79 -11.28
C GLY A 58 15.30 -6.32 -12.38
N TYR A 59 15.88 -5.61 -13.34
CA TYR A 59 15.19 -5.06 -14.51
C TYR A 59 15.37 -5.97 -15.73
N PRO A 60 14.46 -5.97 -16.73
CA PRO A 60 13.16 -5.28 -16.70
C PRO A 60 12.17 -5.93 -15.73
N LEU A 61 11.31 -5.12 -15.09
CA LEU A 61 10.30 -5.62 -14.18
C LEU A 61 8.94 -4.92 -14.36
N VAL A 62 7.87 -5.65 -14.05
CA VAL A 62 6.51 -5.12 -13.93
C VAL A 62 6.24 -4.88 -12.45
N PRO A 63 5.95 -3.64 -12.03
CA PRO A 63 5.61 -3.32 -10.64
C PRO A 63 4.14 -3.62 -10.33
N GLY A 64 3.68 -3.25 -9.14
CA GLY A 64 2.28 -3.21 -8.76
C GLY A 64 1.79 -4.40 -7.94
N TYR A 65 1.17 -4.09 -6.81
CA TYR A 65 0.53 -5.05 -5.90
C TYR A 65 -0.86 -4.56 -5.43
N GLU A 66 -1.43 -3.61 -6.17
CA GLU A 66 -2.65 -2.89 -5.83
C GLU A 66 -3.62 -2.89 -7.01
N SER A 67 -3.86 -4.07 -7.59
CA SER A 67 -4.69 -4.17 -8.79
C SER A 67 -6.07 -4.75 -8.49
N VAL A 68 -7.06 -4.33 -9.24
CA VAL A 68 -8.43 -4.84 -9.19
C VAL A 68 -8.95 -5.03 -10.60
N GLY A 69 -9.71 -6.08 -10.83
CA GLY A 69 -10.26 -6.40 -12.14
C GLY A 69 -11.21 -7.59 -12.09
N ARG A 70 -11.56 -8.06 -13.26
CA ARG A 70 -12.53 -9.15 -13.44
C ARG A 70 -11.84 -10.43 -13.88
N VAL A 71 -12.22 -11.55 -13.30
CA VAL A 71 -11.81 -12.89 -13.78
C VAL A 71 -12.52 -13.15 -15.10
N VAL A 72 -11.77 -13.24 -16.19
CA VAL A 72 -12.29 -13.43 -17.56
C VAL A 72 -12.07 -14.85 -18.10
N ALA A 73 -11.12 -15.58 -17.52
CA ALA A 73 -10.89 -16.99 -17.81
C ALA A 73 -10.23 -17.67 -16.58
N ALA A 74 -10.28 -18.98 -16.55
CA ALA A 74 -9.68 -19.77 -15.48
C ALA A 74 -9.23 -21.14 -15.97
N GLY A 75 -8.28 -21.73 -15.26
CA GLY A 75 -7.91 -23.14 -15.42
C GLY A 75 -9.03 -24.07 -14.99
N SER A 76 -8.91 -25.36 -15.29
CA SER A 76 -9.97 -26.34 -15.08
C SER A 76 -10.42 -26.50 -13.62
N GLY A 77 -9.60 -26.13 -12.66
CA GLY A 77 -9.90 -26.19 -11.22
C GLY A 77 -10.41 -24.87 -10.61
N ALA A 78 -10.66 -23.81 -11.40
CA ALA A 78 -11.09 -22.51 -10.92
C ALA A 78 -12.17 -21.84 -11.80
N GLN A 79 -12.89 -22.64 -12.59
CA GLN A 79 -13.91 -22.15 -13.56
C GLN A 79 -15.08 -21.42 -12.90
N ASP A 80 -15.41 -21.76 -11.67
CA ASP A 80 -16.43 -21.14 -10.84
C ASP A 80 -16.14 -19.69 -10.47
N ARG A 81 -14.88 -19.25 -10.66
CA ARG A 81 -14.43 -17.88 -10.36
C ARG A 81 -14.68 -16.89 -11.53
N ILE A 82 -15.03 -17.40 -12.72
CA ILE A 82 -15.24 -16.54 -13.89
C ILE A 82 -16.39 -15.56 -13.63
N GLY A 83 -16.13 -14.27 -13.83
CA GLY A 83 -17.05 -13.17 -13.56
C GLY A 83 -16.83 -12.48 -12.22
N ASP A 84 -16.06 -13.07 -11.30
CA ASP A 84 -15.72 -12.43 -10.02
C ASP A 84 -14.96 -11.12 -10.26
N THR A 85 -15.27 -10.10 -9.46
CA THR A 85 -14.40 -8.93 -9.28
C THR A 85 -13.43 -9.25 -8.17
N VAL A 86 -12.13 -9.11 -8.44
CA VAL A 86 -11.07 -9.53 -7.52
C VAL A 86 -10.00 -8.46 -7.33
N PHE A 87 -9.51 -8.36 -6.11
CA PHE A 87 -8.27 -7.69 -5.78
C PHE A 87 -7.10 -8.64 -6.03
N VAL A 88 -6.04 -8.12 -6.67
CA VAL A 88 -4.82 -8.84 -7.06
C VAL A 88 -3.63 -8.22 -6.32
N PRO A 89 -3.04 -8.91 -5.34
CA PRO A 89 -1.88 -8.41 -4.57
C PRO A 89 -0.55 -8.56 -5.32
N GLY A 90 -0.59 -8.81 -6.60
CA GLY A 90 0.54 -9.02 -7.50
C GLY A 90 0.42 -10.32 -8.28
N ALA A 91 1.20 -10.42 -9.38
CA ALA A 91 1.21 -11.56 -10.27
C ALA A 91 2.62 -11.77 -10.86
N ASN A 92 3.15 -12.99 -10.75
CA ASN A 92 4.40 -13.38 -11.40
C ASN A 92 4.07 -14.26 -12.61
N CYS A 93 3.66 -13.64 -13.72
CA CYS A 93 3.11 -14.35 -14.86
C CYS A 93 3.80 -14.04 -16.21
N TYR A 94 4.85 -13.24 -16.21
CA TYR A 94 5.57 -12.82 -17.42
C TYR A 94 6.72 -13.77 -17.75
N THR A 95 7.01 -13.97 -19.04
CA THR A 95 8.11 -14.81 -19.50
C THR A 95 9.33 -13.98 -19.92
N ASP A 96 9.16 -12.69 -20.17
CA ASP A 96 10.16 -11.75 -20.71
C ASP A 96 10.39 -10.51 -19.82
N ALA A 97 9.83 -10.50 -18.62
CA ALA A 97 10.08 -9.52 -17.56
C ALA A 97 9.87 -10.17 -16.19
N ARG A 98 10.42 -9.57 -15.14
CA ARG A 98 10.13 -9.98 -13.77
C ARG A 98 8.80 -9.40 -13.30
N GLY A 99 8.02 -10.16 -12.55
CA GLY A 99 6.82 -9.67 -11.86
C GLY A 99 7.17 -9.25 -10.43
N LEU A 100 7.53 -7.99 -10.24
CA LEU A 100 7.87 -7.48 -8.91
C LEU A 100 7.10 -6.15 -8.61
N PHE A 101 5.86 -6.19 -8.21
CA PHE A 101 5.07 -7.39 -7.89
C PHE A 101 4.14 -7.83 -9.03
N GLY A 102 4.20 -7.21 -10.19
CA GLY A 102 3.64 -7.71 -11.43
C GLY A 102 2.15 -7.42 -11.68
N GLY A 103 1.52 -6.55 -10.89
CA GLY A 103 0.10 -6.25 -11.04
C GLY A 103 -0.22 -5.12 -12.03
N ALA A 104 0.78 -4.28 -12.40
CA ALA A 104 0.56 -3.13 -13.27
C ALA A 104 0.51 -3.54 -14.76
N ALA A 105 -0.52 -4.28 -15.16
CA ALA A 105 -0.75 -4.75 -16.51
C ALA A 105 -2.24 -4.90 -16.80
N ARG A 106 -2.62 -4.80 -18.08
CA ARG A 106 -4.01 -4.97 -18.53
C ARG A 106 -4.57 -6.37 -18.21
N ARG A 107 -3.72 -7.40 -18.25
CA ARG A 107 -4.11 -8.77 -17.96
C ARG A 107 -3.02 -9.50 -17.18
N VAL A 108 -3.42 -10.25 -16.17
CA VAL A 108 -2.51 -11.02 -15.32
C VAL A 108 -3.02 -12.44 -15.11
N ILE A 109 -2.11 -13.36 -14.80
CA ILE A 109 -2.41 -14.74 -14.44
C ILE A 109 -1.85 -15.00 -13.04
N LEU A 110 -2.68 -15.50 -12.15
CA LEU A 110 -2.27 -15.85 -10.79
C LEU A 110 -3.08 -17.02 -10.24
N PRO A 111 -2.55 -17.75 -9.23
CA PRO A 111 -3.33 -18.76 -8.53
C PRO A 111 -4.64 -18.21 -7.98
N SER A 112 -5.75 -18.88 -8.20
CA SER A 112 -7.10 -18.51 -7.77
C SER A 112 -7.16 -18.15 -6.27
N ALA A 113 -6.42 -18.86 -5.44
CA ALA A 113 -6.34 -18.61 -4.00
C ALA A 113 -5.72 -17.24 -3.63
N LYS A 114 -4.99 -16.60 -4.54
CA LYS A 114 -4.43 -15.26 -4.34
C LYS A 114 -5.35 -14.14 -4.84
N ALA A 115 -6.32 -14.44 -5.68
CA ALA A 115 -7.29 -13.49 -6.20
C ALA A 115 -8.45 -13.35 -5.20
N MET A 116 -8.48 -12.25 -4.45
CA MET A 116 -9.46 -12.05 -3.37
C MET A 116 -10.71 -11.38 -3.91
N THR A 117 -11.88 -12.01 -3.77
CA THR A 117 -13.16 -11.45 -4.21
C THR A 117 -13.49 -10.17 -3.45
N VAL A 118 -13.89 -9.13 -4.16
CA VAL A 118 -14.23 -7.82 -3.60
C VAL A 118 -15.52 -7.29 -4.23
N ALA A 119 -16.18 -6.35 -3.54
CA ALA A 119 -17.39 -5.72 -4.06
C ALA A 119 -17.06 -4.87 -5.30
N PRO A 120 -17.75 -5.07 -6.45
CA PRO A 120 -17.52 -4.28 -7.66
C PRO A 120 -17.72 -2.78 -7.46
N ALA A 121 -18.57 -2.39 -6.52
CA ALA A 121 -18.88 -0.99 -6.20
C ALA A 121 -17.68 -0.20 -5.67
N LEU A 122 -16.61 -0.86 -5.20
CA LEU A 122 -15.38 -0.20 -4.77
C LEU A 122 -14.66 0.49 -5.93
N GLY A 123 -14.79 -0.01 -7.17
CA GLY A 123 -14.13 0.58 -8.33
C GLY A 123 -12.63 0.82 -8.09
N PRO A 124 -12.11 2.05 -8.39
CA PRO A 124 -10.69 2.36 -8.20
C PRO A 124 -10.25 2.36 -6.72
N GLN A 125 -11.19 2.50 -5.76
CA GLN A 125 -10.86 2.45 -4.34
C GLN A 125 -10.37 1.05 -3.90
N ALA A 126 -10.73 -0.02 -4.63
CA ALA A 126 -10.23 -1.35 -4.33
C ALA A 126 -8.70 -1.48 -4.43
N ALA A 127 -8.02 -0.58 -5.18
CA ALA A 127 -6.57 -0.47 -5.19
C ALA A 127 -5.98 -0.10 -3.81
N LEU A 128 -6.77 0.47 -2.90
CA LEU A 128 -6.34 0.80 -1.54
C LEU A 128 -6.29 -0.41 -0.59
N LEU A 129 -6.85 -1.55 -0.98
CA LEU A 129 -6.98 -2.71 -0.08
C LEU A 129 -5.63 -3.23 0.41
N ALA A 130 -4.57 -3.18 -0.40
CA ALA A 130 -3.23 -3.54 0.05
C ALA A 130 -2.76 -2.66 1.22
N LEU A 131 -2.86 -1.33 1.06
CA LEU A 131 -2.44 -0.38 2.09
C LEU A 131 -3.36 -0.42 3.31
N ALA A 132 -4.67 -0.60 3.11
CA ALA A 132 -5.61 -0.73 4.21
C ALA A 132 -5.35 -2.02 5.02
N ALA A 133 -5.06 -3.14 4.35
CA ALA A 133 -4.68 -4.38 4.99
C ALA A 133 -3.32 -4.26 5.72
N THR A 134 -2.35 -3.55 5.14
CA THR A 134 -1.06 -3.25 5.80
C THR A 134 -1.28 -2.40 7.06
N ALA A 135 -2.13 -1.37 6.98
CA ALA A 135 -2.48 -0.55 8.14
C ALA A 135 -3.17 -1.38 9.24
N TYR A 136 -4.12 -2.23 8.85
CA TYR A 136 -4.80 -3.13 9.79
C TYR A 136 -3.80 -4.12 10.43
N HIS A 137 -2.92 -4.73 9.63
CA HIS A 137 -1.88 -5.65 10.11
C HIS A 137 -0.97 -5.00 11.15
N ALA A 138 -0.58 -3.74 10.92
CA ALA A 138 0.25 -3.01 11.87
C ALA A 138 -0.42 -2.84 13.24
N ILE A 139 -1.76 -2.67 13.28
CA ILE A 139 -2.54 -2.45 14.49
C ILE A 139 -2.94 -3.78 15.16
N ALA A 140 -3.34 -4.79 14.38
CA ALA A 140 -3.99 -6.01 14.88
C ALA A 140 -3.14 -6.84 15.84
N GLY A 141 -1.81 -6.72 15.78
CA GLY A 141 -0.89 -7.45 16.65
C GLY A 141 -0.30 -6.62 17.80
N GLY A 142 -0.74 -5.36 17.97
CA GLY A 142 -0.12 -4.41 18.89
C GLY A 142 -1.12 -3.64 19.75
N LYS A 143 -0.63 -2.57 20.36
CA LYS A 143 -1.47 -1.63 21.11
C LYS A 143 -2.25 -0.75 20.12
N PRO A 144 -3.46 -0.25 20.48
CA PRO A 144 -4.16 0.75 19.67
C PRO A 144 -3.27 1.97 19.41
N ALA A 145 -3.33 2.53 18.21
CA ALA A 145 -2.54 3.71 17.87
C ALA A 145 -3.00 4.93 18.68
N GLU A 146 -2.10 5.51 19.46
CA GLU A 146 -2.35 6.77 20.16
C GLU A 146 -1.76 7.96 19.42
N LEU A 147 -0.62 7.75 18.72
CA LEU A 147 -0.01 8.72 17.84
C LEU A 147 0.34 8.05 16.51
N ILE A 148 0.06 8.73 15.41
CA ILE A 148 0.47 8.34 14.07
C ILE A 148 1.32 9.47 13.48
N VAL A 149 2.49 9.16 12.94
CA VAL A 149 3.43 10.12 12.36
C VAL A 149 3.41 10.00 10.84
N GLY A 150 2.88 11.03 10.18
CA GLY A 150 2.64 11.09 8.75
C GLY A 150 1.16 10.94 8.38
N HIS A 151 0.63 11.87 7.57
CA HIS A 151 -0.77 11.93 7.13
C HIS A 151 -0.90 11.70 5.61
N GLY A 152 -0.01 10.89 5.03
CA GLY A 152 -0.16 10.32 3.69
C GLY A 152 -1.27 9.26 3.64
N VAL A 153 -1.40 8.56 2.51
CA VAL A 153 -2.46 7.55 2.33
C VAL A 153 -2.42 6.46 3.42
N LEU A 154 -1.23 5.95 3.77
CA LEU A 154 -1.09 4.91 4.80
C LEU A 154 -1.42 5.46 6.20
N GLY A 155 -0.95 6.66 6.54
CA GLY A 155 -1.26 7.29 7.83
C GLY A 155 -2.76 7.57 8.00
N ARG A 156 -3.44 8.00 6.93
CA ARG A 156 -4.90 8.19 6.93
C ARG A 156 -5.65 6.87 7.12
N LEU A 157 -5.19 5.79 6.48
CA LEU A 157 -5.77 4.46 6.66
C LEU A 157 -5.56 3.94 8.09
N LEU A 158 -4.34 4.08 8.65
CA LEU A 158 -4.07 3.78 10.05
C LEU A 158 -5.01 4.52 11.00
N ALA A 159 -5.17 5.84 10.80
CA ALA A 159 -6.04 6.67 11.64
C ALA A 159 -7.51 6.26 11.53
N ARG A 160 -8.03 6.09 10.30
CA ARG A 160 -9.42 5.68 10.05
C ARG A 160 -9.71 4.27 10.63
N ILE A 161 -8.79 3.33 10.45
CA ILE A 161 -8.91 1.97 11.00
C ILE A 161 -8.85 2.02 12.53
N SER A 162 -7.94 2.82 13.11
CA SER A 162 -7.89 3.01 14.56
C SER A 162 -9.23 3.53 15.11
N VAL A 163 -9.82 4.53 14.46
CA VAL A 163 -11.16 5.05 14.83
C VAL A 163 -12.22 3.97 14.66
N ALA A 164 -12.23 3.22 13.56
CA ALA A 164 -13.16 2.10 13.33
C ALA A 164 -13.07 1.02 14.40
N LEU A 165 -11.90 0.85 15.02
CA LEU A 165 -11.65 -0.09 16.12
C LEU A 165 -11.90 0.53 17.50
N GLY A 166 -12.41 1.77 17.57
CA GLY A 166 -12.76 2.45 18.82
C GLY A 166 -11.61 3.27 19.43
N GLY A 167 -10.52 3.47 18.71
CA GLY A 167 -9.41 4.33 19.11
C GLY A 167 -9.64 5.81 18.79
N ALA A 168 -8.81 6.68 19.33
CA ALA A 168 -8.80 8.12 19.07
C ALA A 168 -7.35 8.61 18.89
N PRO A 169 -6.70 8.29 17.78
CA PRO A 169 -5.30 8.67 17.54
C PRO A 169 -5.15 10.17 17.29
N ALA A 170 -4.06 10.76 17.78
CA ALA A 170 -3.53 12.00 17.23
C ALA A 170 -2.68 11.68 15.98
N VAL A 171 -2.64 12.60 15.02
CA VAL A 171 -1.80 12.43 13.82
C VAL A 171 -0.91 13.65 13.66
N TRP A 172 0.38 13.42 13.40
CA TRP A 172 1.31 14.49 13.05
C TRP A 172 1.51 14.59 11.55
N GLU A 173 1.47 15.83 11.07
CA GLU A 173 1.77 16.16 9.68
C GLU A 173 2.45 17.54 9.60
N THR A 174 3.55 17.59 8.87
CA THR A 174 4.32 18.82 8.66
C THR A 174 3.98 19.52 7.35
N ASN A 175 3.44 18.78 6.37
CA ASN A 175 3.05 19.34 5.09
C ASN A 175 1.64 19.96 5.18
N PRO A 176 1.49 21.30 5.06
CA PRO A 176 0.21 21.97 5.19
C PRO A 176 -0.86 21.48 4.18
N VAL A 177 -0.43 21.03 3.00
CA VAL A 177 -1.33 20.47 1.98
C VAL A 177 -2.01 19.19 2.47
N ARG A 178 -1.34 18.43 3.33
CA ARG A 178 -1.82 17.14 3.83
C ARG A 178 -2.54 17.20 5.17
N VAL A 179 -2.59 18.36 5.83
CA VAL A 179 -3.28 18.54 7.13
C VAL A 179 -4.78 18.28 7.00
N ALA A 180 -5.40 18.75 5.92
CA ALA A 180 -6.82 18.57 5.67
C ALA A 180 -7.22 17.11 5.40
N GLY A 181 -8.52 16.80 5.50
CA GLY A 181 -9.08 15.47 5.14
C GLY A 181 -9.07 14.44 6.27
N ALA A 182 -8.83 14.86 7.51
CA ALA A 182 -9.03 14.02 8.69
C ALA A 182 -10.53 13.73 8.91
N THR A 183 -10.86 12.51 9.32
CA THR A 183 -12.23 12.08 9.62
C THR A 183 -12.24 11.30 10.93
N GLY A 184 -12.77 11.91 12.00
CA GLY A 184 -12.88 11.28 13.32
C GLY A 184 -11.59 11.28 14.16
N TYR A 185 -10.54 11.99 13.72
CA TYR A 185 -9.28 12.17 14.46
C TYR A 185 -8.71 13.57 14.24
N ALA A 186 -7.76 13.97 15.08
CA ALA A 186 -7.10 15.27 14.99
C ALA A 186 -5.76 15.17 14.26
N VAL A 187 -5.43 16.20 13.46
CA VAL A 187 -4.12 16.37 12.83
C VAL A 187 -3.47 17.63 13.39
N THR A 188 -2.23 17.52 13.81
CA THR A 188 -1.47 18.62 14.39
C THR A 188 0.00 18.57 13.94
N ASP A 189 0.71 19.69 14.10
CA ASP A 189 2.15 19.70 13.96
C ASP A 189 2.80 19.13 15.23
N ALA A 190 3.93 18.42 15.06
CA ALA A 190 4.69 17.81 16.17
C ALA A 190 5.16 18.82 17.23
N THR A 191 5.34 20.10 16.82
CA THR A 191 5.76 21.19 17.73
C THR A 191 4.63 21.69 18.62
N ALA A 192 3.37 21.46 18.22
CA ALA A 192 2.18 21.82 18.99
C ALA A 192 1.72 20.70 19.94
N ASP A 193 2.43 19.59 19.99
CA ASP A 193 2.10 18.44 20.83
C ASP A 193 3.11 18.29 21.97
N ASP A 194 2.66 18.58 23.18
CA ASP A 194 3.47 18.49 24.40
C ASP A 194 3.41 17.12 25.10
N ARG A 195 2.60 16.19 24.62
CA ARG A 195 2.42 14.86 25.23
C ARG A 195 3.71 14.03 25.21
N ARG A 196 4.02 13.37 26.35
CA ARG A 196 5.26 12.59 26.58
C ARG A 196 5.02 11.21 27.21
N ASP A 197 3.81 10.68 27.05
CA ASP A 197 3.37 9.43 27.68
C ASP A 197 2.56 8.55 26.72
N TYR A 198 2.93 8.54 25.45
CA TYR A 198 2.29 7.68 24.46
C TYR A 198 2.56 6.19 24.75
N ALA A 199 1.51 5.38 24.88
CA ALA A 199 1.67 3.94 25.00
C ALA A 199 2.06 3.29 23.66
N SER A 200 1.70 3.92 22.52
CA SER A 200 2.04 3.44 21.18
C SER A 200 2.12 4.59 20.18
N ILE A 201 3.16 4.56 19.36
CA ILE A 201 3.40 5.51 18.28
C ILE A 201 3.62 4.71 16.99
N TYR A 202 2.85 5.03 15.93
CA TYR A 202 2.96 4.40 14.62
C TYR A 202 3.64 5.37 13.67
N ASP A 203 4.82 5.04 13.20
CA ASP A 203 5.56 5.87 12.26
C ASP A 203 5.43 5.35 10.83
N VAL A 204 4.88 6.19 9.97
CA VAL A 204 4.73 5.98 8.52
C VAL A 204 5.31 7.15 7.72
N SER A 205 6.13 7.98 8.36
CA SER A 205 6.75 9.16 7.75
C SER A 205 7.85 8.81 6.76
N GLY A 206 8.57 7.70 7.00
CA GLY A 206 9.78 7.34 6.28
C GLY A 206 11.00 8.18 6.68
N ALA A 207 10.89 9.04 7.70
CA ALA A 207 11.95 9.90 8.19
C ALA A 207 12.80 9.17 9.25
N ALA A 208 14.02 8.77 8.90
CA ALA A 208 14.89 7.95 9.76
C ALA A 208 15.37 8.68 11.02
N ASP A 209 15.38 9.99 11.01
CA ASP A 209 15.79 10.86 12.13
C ASP A 209 14.69 11.06 13.19
N MET A 210 13.48 10.59 12.93
CA MET A 210 12.37 10.71 13.86
C MET A 210 12.41 9.71 15.02
N LEU A 211 13.20 8.64 14.98
CA LEU A 211 13.12 7.55 15.96
C LEU A 211 13.50 8.02 17.39
N ASP A 212 14.55 8.81 17.56
CA ASP A 212 14.93 9.37 18.86
C ASP A 212 13.86 10.32 19.44
N PRO A 213 13.34 11.31 18.67
CA PRO A 213 12.20 12.13 19.09
C PRO A 213 10.98 11.32 19.50
N LEU A 214 10.65 10.23 18.80
CA LEU A 214 9.49 9.38 19.10
C LEU A 214 9.71 8.56 20.39
N ILE A 215 10.89 7.97 20.56
CA ILE A 215 11.27 7.28 21.81
C ILE A 215 11.14 8.23 23.00
N ALA A 216 11.56 9.48 22.85
CA ALA A 216 11.48 10.48 23.93
C ALA A 216 10.04 10.81 24.34
N ARG A 217 9.04 10.48 23.51
CA ARG A 217 7.61 10.71 23.78
C ARG A 217 6.86 9.48 24.31
N LEU A 218 7.51 8.32 24.38
CA LEU A 218 6.87 7.12 24.91
C LEU A 218 6.63 7.20 26.42
N ALA A 219 5.52 6.61 26.84
CA ALA A 219 5.35 6.15 28.23
C ALA A 219 6.35 5.04 28.54
N LYS A 220 6.53 4.71 29.83
CA LYS A 220 7.31 3.52 30.23
C LYS A 220 6.63 2.24 29.70
N GLY A 221 7.40 1.36 29.04
CA GLY A 221 6.87 0.17 28.36
C GLY A 221 6.11 0.51 27.06
N GLY A 222 6.30 1.72 26.52
CA GLY A 222 5.69 2.14 25.28
C GLY A 222 6.33 1.50 24.04
N GLU A 223 5.61 1.56 22.91
CA GLU A 223 5.99 0.94 21.64
C GLU A 223 6.08 1.97 20.51
N VAL A 224 7.15 1.93 19.71
CA VAL A 224 7.20 2.55 18.38
C VAL A 224 7.02 1.47 17.33
N VAL A 225 6.00 1.60 16.50
CA VAL A 225 5.71 0.70 15.36
C VAL A 225 6.16 1.38 14.08
N LEU A 226 7.15 0.79 13.42
CA LEU A 226 7.70 1.25 12.15
C LEU A 226 6.94 0.56 11.01
N ALA A 227 6.08 1.27 10.33
CA ALA A 227 5.30 0.79 9.19
C ALA A 227 5.59 1.59 7.90
N GLY A 228 6.51 2.53 7.95
CA GLY A 228 7.13 3.17 6.78
C GLY A 228 8.25 2.32 6.20
N PHE A 229 8.88 2.83 5.14
CA PHE A 229 10.09 2.23 4.57
C PHE A 229 11.30 3.11 4.88
N TYR A 230 12.35 2.50 5.45
CA TYR A 230 13.56 3.18 5.90
C TYR A 230 14.78 2.42 5.38
N ASP A 231 15.85 3.13 5.04
CA ASP A 231 17.13 2.50 4.68
C ASP A 231 17.83 1.98 5.95
N ARG A 232 18.19 2.90 6.84
CA ARG A 232 18.87 2.57 8.10
C ARG A 232 18.28 3.40 9.22
N LEU A 233 18.03 2.75 10.36
CA LEU A 233 17.59 3.39 11.59
C LEU A 233 18.66 3.26 12.68
N SER A 234 18.81 4.31 13.48
CA SER A 234 19.63 4.32 14.69
C SER A 234 18.92 5.12 15.77
N PHE A 235 19.21 4.82 17.02
CA PHE A 235 18.66 5.55 18.17
C PHE A 235 19.64 5.55 19.35
N GLY A 236 19.50 6.54 20.24
CA GLY A 236 20.21 6.64 21.49
C GLY A 236 19.70 5.61 22.49
N PHE A 237 20.57 4.70 22.95
CA PHE A 237 20.19 3.64 23.88
C PHE A 237 19.65 4.14 25.24
N PRO A 238 20.25 5.17 25.92
CA PRO A 238 19.81 5.56 27.27
C PRO A 238 18.33 6.00 27.34
N PRO A 239 17.78 6.84 26.44
CA PRO A 239 16.36 7.17 26.45
C PRO A 239 15.46 5.96 26.25
N ALA A 240 15.81 5.03 25.34
CA ALA A 240 15.07 3.81 25.10
C ALA A 240 15.10 2.88 26.33
N PHE A 241 16.26 2.72 26.95
CA PHE A 241 16.43 1.93 28.17
C PHE A 241 15.59 2.47 29.35
N MET A 242 15.61 3.77 29.58
CA MET A 242 14.84 4.40 30.67
C MET A 242 13.34 4.23 30.52
N ARG A 243 12.86 4.06 29.27
CA ARG A 243 11.44 3.84 28.97
C ARG A 243 11.08 2.37 28.81
N GLU A 244 12.06 1.46 28.85
CA GLU A 244 11.82 0.05 28.46
C GLU A 244 11.10 -0.03 27.10
N ALA A 245 11.57 0.77 26.13
CA ALA A 245 10.90 0.97 24.85
C ALA A 245 10.92 -0.30 23.99
N THR A 246 9.79 -0.61 23.37
CA THR A 246 9.71 -1.61 22.31
C THR A 246 9.78 -0.93 20.96
N ILE A 247 10.58 -1.46 20.02
CA ILE A 247 10.59 -1.06 18.62
C ILE A 247 10.15 -2.27 17.81
N ARG A 248 9.06 -2.12 17.08
CA ARG A 248 8.48 -3.19 16.25
C ARG A 248 8.40 -2.76 14.79
N VAL A 249 8.78 -3.63 13.89
CA VAL A 249 8.58 -3.41 12.46
C VAL A 249 7.28 -4.10 12.04
N ALA A 250 6.41 -3.37 11.35
CA ALA A 250 5.23 -3.91 10.70
C ALA A 250 5.41 -3.82 9.18
N ALA A 251 5.28 -4.95 8.50
CA ALA A 251 5.46 -5.03 7.05
C ALA A 251 4.40 -5.97 6.46
N GLU A 252 4.03 -5.67 5.20
CA GLU A 252 3.10 -6.49 4.42
C GLU A 252 1.71 -6.62 5.05
N PHE A 253 0.97 -7.61 4.63
CA PHE A 253 -0.33 -8.00 5.16
C PHE A 253 -0.58 -9.49 4.89
N LYS A 254 -1.56 -10.06 5.58
CA LYS A 254 -2.03 -11.44 5.39
C LYS A 254 -3.42 -11.44 4.76
N PRO A 255 -3.85 -12.54 4.12
CA PRO A 255 -5.22 -12.64 3.58
C PRO A 255 -6.32 -12.33 4.62
N ALA A 256 -6.10 -12.69 5.89
CA ALA A 256 -7.02 -12.37 6.98
C ALA A 256 -7.16 -10.86 7.23
N ASP A 257 -6.11 -10.08 7.02
CA ASP A 257 -6.14 -8.62 7.19
C ASP A 257 -6.98 -7.96 6.09
N VAL A 258 -6.91 -8.48 4.86
CA VAL A 258 -7.77 -8.03 3.74
C VAL A 258 -9.23 -8.35 4.06
N ALA A 259 -9.53 -9.55 4.56
CA ALA A 259 -10.89 -9.93 4.95
C ALA A 259 -11.44 -9.02 6.06
N ALA A 260 -10.61 -8.70 7.08
CA ALA A 260 -11.00 -7.80 8.17
C ALA A 260 -11.29 -6.38 7.66
N VAL A 261 -10.43 -5.84 6.79
CA VAL A 261 -10.64 -4.52 6.18
C VAL A 261 -11.89 -4.51 5.31
N THR A 262 -12.09 -5.54 4.50
CA THR A 262 -13.29 -5.66 3.64
C THR A 262 -14.57 -5.71 4.49
N ALA A 263 -14.55 -6.39 5.63
CA ALA A 263 -15.68 -6.40 6.57
C ALA A 263 -15.93 -5.00 7.15
N LEU A 264 -14.87 -4.26 7.57
CA LEU A 264 -15.03 -2.89 8.07
C LEU A 264 -15.64 -1.95 7.02
N ILE A 265 -15.29 -2.13 5.75
CA ILE A 265 -15.86 -1.36 4.63
C ILE A 265 -17.33 -1.75 4.41
N ALA A 266 -17.65 -3.04 4.41
CA ALA A 266 -19.02 -3.54 4.20
C ALA A 266 -19.99 -3.12 5.34
N ASP A 267 -19.45 -2.94 6.54
CA ASP A 267 -20.19 -2.48 7.74
C ASP A 267 -20.26 -0.95 7.86
N ASP A 268 -19.83 -0.19 6.83
CA ASP A 268 -19.74 1.29 6.83
C ASP A 268 -18.88 1.88 7.97
N ARG A 269 -17.98 1.07 8.54
CA ARG A 269 -17.06 1.49 9.63
C ARG A 269 -15.74 2.05 9.11
N LEU A 270 -15.36 1.72 7.89
CA LEU A 270 -14.17 2.24 7.22
C LEU A 270 -14.55 2.82 5.85
N SER A 271 -14.47 4.14 5.72
CA SER A 271 -14.57 4.82 4.42
C SER A 271 -13.20 4.97 3.77
N LEU A 272 -13.13 4.69 2.46
CA LEU A 272 -11.97 4.94 1.60
C LEU A 272 -12.08 6.25 0.83
N ASP A 273 -13.15 7.03 1.04
CA ASP A 273 -13.44 8.25 0.29
C ASP A 273 -12.33 9.30 0.44
N GLY A 274 -12.02 9.98 -0.66
CA GLY A 274 -11.02 11.04 -0.74
C GLY A 274 -9.56 10.54 -0.64
N LEU A 275 -9.31 9.22 -0.60
CA LEU A 275 -7.95 8.67 -0.59
C LEU A 275 -7.39 8.46 -2.00
N VAL A 276 -8.21 8.02 -2.96
CA VAL A 276 -7.85 8.03 -4.39
C VAL A 276 -8.09 9.46 -4.89
N THR A 277 -7.00 10.21 -5.08
CA THR A 277 -7.07 11.63 -5.50
C THR A 277 -6.85 11.79 -7.01
N HIS A 278 -6.18 10.83 -7.64
CA HIS A 278 -5.85 10.89 -9.05
C HIS A 278 -6.14 9.57 -9.73
N VAL A 279 -6.83 9.64 -10.86
CA VAL A 279 -7.03 8.52 -11.79
C VAL A 279 -6.52 8.97 -13.16
N ARG A 280 -5.68 8.18 -13.79
CA ARG A 280 -5.12 8.46 -15.11
C ARG A 280 -5.23 7.24 -16.01
N PRO A 281 -5.43 7.41 -17.31
CA PRO A 281 -5.35 6.30 -18.27
C PRO A 281 -3.98 5.60 -18.15
N ALA A 282 -3.93 4.28 -18.25
CA ALA A 282 -2.67 3.53 -18.21
C ALA A 282 -1.73 3.92 -19.36
N ALA A 283 -2.27 4.39 -20.50
CA ALA A 283 -1.48 4.97 -21.59
C ALA A 283 -0.62 6.18 -21.16
N ALA A 284 -1.02 6.90 -20.10
CA ALA A 284 -0.30 8.02 -19.52
C ALA A 284 0.58 7.62 -18.31
N ALA A 285 0.99 6.36 -18.19
CA ALA A 285 1.71 5.85 -17.01
C ALA A 285 2.96 6.65 -16.66
N ASN A 286 3.75 7.11 -17.64
CA ASN A 286 4.94 7.93 -17.36
C ASN A 286 4.58 9.19 -16.55
N ASP A 287 3.60 9.96 -17.01
CA ASP A 287 3.18 11.19 -16.32
C ASP A 287 2.51 10.88 -14.98
N ALA A 288 1.79 9.76 -14.90
CA ALA A 288 1.17 9.29 -13.66
C ALA A 288 2.20 8.97 -12.59
N TYR A 289 3.31 8.30 -12.94
CA TYR A 289 4.40 7.99 -12.01
C TYR A 289 5.13 9.25 -11.55
N VAL A 290 5.43 10.17 -12.45
CA VAL A 290 6.04 11.48 -12.10
C VAL A 290 5.13 12.25 -11.14
N THR A 291 3.82 12.34 -11.42
CA THR A 291 2.84 13.00 -10.56
C THR A 291 2.74 12.29 -9.20
N ALA A 292 2.62 10.96 -9.18
CA ALA A 292 2.50 10.20 -7.94
C ALA A 292 3.68 10.39 -7.00
N PHE A 293 4.88 10.59 -7.53
CA PHE A 293 6.10 10.72 -6.73
C PHE A 293 6.49 12.16 -6.40
N GLY A 294 6.02 13.14 -7.16
CA GLY A 294 6.42 14.55 -7.06
C GLY A 294 5.35 15.50 -6.54
N ASP A 295 4.08 15.16 -6.69
CA ASP A 295 2.98 16.02 -6.30
C ASP A 295 2.50 15.73 -4.87
N ALA A 296 2.56 16.73 -4.00
CA ALA A 296 2.12 16.61 -2.62
C ALA A 296 0.60 16.41 -2.47
N ASP A 297 -0.19 16.90 -3.46
CA ASP A 297 -1.65 16.72 -3.50
C ASP A 297 -2.05 15.30 -3.93
N CYS A 298 -1.13 14.56 -4.53
CA CYS A 298 -1.36 13.17 -4.91
C CYS A 298 -1.21 12.25 -3.70
N LEU A 299 -2.33 11.90 -3.05
CA LEU A 299 -2.33 10.87 -1.99
C LEU A 299 -2.23 9.47 -2.59
N LYS A 300 -3.11 9.17 -3.56
CA LYS A 300 -3.10 7.91 -4.29
C LYS A 300 -3.39 8.15 -5.75
N MET A 301 -2.47 7.67 -6.59
CA MET A 301 -2.63 7.58 -8.04
C MET A 301 -3.12 6.18 -8.40
N VAL A 302 -4.10 6.12 -9.29
CA VAL A 302 -4.62 4.87 -9.85
C VAL A 302 -4.56 4.97 -11.37
N LEU A 303 -4.07 3.93 -12.02
CA LEU A 303 -4.12 3.76 -13.47
C LEU A 303 -5.42 3.06 -13.85
N ASP A 304 -6.14 3.64 -14.80
CA ASP A 304 -7.30 3.06 -15.49
C ASP A 304 -6.83 2.33 -16.75
N TRP A 305 -7.14 1.06 -16.85
CA TRP A 305 -6.73 0.19 -17.95
C TRP A 305 -7.77 0.05 -19.05
N SER A 306 -8.89 0.76 -18.98
CA SER A 306 -10.01 0.64 -19.95
C SER A 306 -9.58 0.97 -21.39
N ASP A 307 -8.63 1.89 -21.57
CA ASP A 307 -8.14 2.36 -22.87
C ASP A 307 -7.05 1.47 -23.48
N VAL A 308 -6.61 0.42 -22.75
CA VAL A 308 -5.53 -0.48 -23.17
C VAL A 308 -6.07 -1.84 -23.54
N THR A 309 -5.71 -2.33 -24.71
CA THR A 309 -6.11 -3.65 -25.24
C THR A 309 -5.03 -4.69 -25.07
#